data_a981c0e1843c6832e5fdfb83c293854a
#
_entry.id   a981c0e1843c6832e5fdfb83c293854a
#
_cell.length_a   1.000
_cell.length_b   1.000
_cell.length_c   1.000
_cell.angle_alpha   90.00
_cell.angle_beta   90.00
_cell.angle_gamma   90.00
#
_symmetry.space_group_name_H-M   'P 1'
#
loop_
_entity.id
_entity.type
_entity.pdbx_description
1 polymer ?
#
loop_
_entity_poly.entity_id
_entity_poly.type
_entity_poly.pdbx_seq_one_letter_code
_entity_poly.pdbx_strand_id
1 'polypeptide(L)'
;MLAGDAFAFLDPVFSSGIFLALRSGEMVADAVDSALTDGDLSAGQFSEYSEQLCGGIEAMRKLVYAFYDKSFNFGHLLDKYPDLRGDLTDCLIGNLFRDFDPLFDAIAQFADIPRPLTYGGPQRKNI
;
A
#
# COMPACT_ATOMS: atom_id res chain seq x y z
N MET A 1 13.26 2.21 13.22
CA MET A 1 12.38 1.59 12.26
C MET A 1 10.96 1.57 12.82
N LEU A 2 9.91 1.73 12.01
CA LEU A 2 8.51 1.71 12.42
C LEU A 2 7.77 0.59 11.70
N ALA A 3 6.75 -0.01 12.33
CA ALA A 3 5.90 -1.06 11.75
C ALA A 3 4.45 -0.87 12.20
N GLY A 4 3.51 -1.51 11.51
CA GLY A 4 2.08 -1.43 11.80
C GLY A 4 1.56 0.00 11.78
N ASP A 5 0.62 0.30 12.66
CA ASP A 5 -0.02 1.62 12.77
C ASP A 5 0.95 2.75 13.12
N ALA A 6 2.11 2.42 13.72
CA ALA A 6 3.16 3.39 13.98
C ALA A 6 3.84 3.87 12.68
N PHE A 7 3.82 3.05 11.63
CA PHE A 7 4.33 3.42 10.31
C PHE A 7 3.29 4.18 9.50
N ALA A 8 2.10 3.62 9.35
CA ALA A 8 0.97 4.24 8.64
C ALA A 8 -0.35 3.60 9.07
N PHE A 9 -1.39 4.40 9.11
CA PHE A 9 -2.76 3.97 9.37
C PHE A 9 -3.64 4.26 8.15
N LEU A 10 -4.47 3.29 7.79
CA LEU A 10 -5.46 3.42 6.72
C LEU A 10 -6.87 3.28 7.27
N ASP A 11 -7.83 3.87 6.58
CA ASP A 11 -9.25 3.70 6.89
C ASP A 11 -9.64 2.22 6.87
N PRO A 12 -10.37 1.71 7.89
CA PRO A 12 -10.64 0.28 8.07
C PRO A 12 -11.69 -0.32 7.12
N VAL A 13 -12.05 0.37 6.05
CA VAL A 13 -13.11 -0.08 5.11
C VAL A 13 -12.91 -1.52 4.60
N PHE A 14 -11.67 -1.92 4.38
CA PHE A 14 -11.32 -3.29 3.94
C PHE A 14 -10.72 -4.14 5.08
N SER A 15 -10.73 -3.65 6.33
CA SER A 15 -10.17 -4.34 7.49
C SER A 15 -8.69 -4.75 7.33
N SER A 16 -7.92 -3.99 6.57
CA SER A 16 -6.53 -4.31 6.20
C SER A 16 -5.49 -4.03 7.31
N GLY A 17 -5.85 -3.31 8.36
CA GLY A 17 -4.90 -2.85 9.38
C GLY A 17 -4.14 -4.00 10.07
N ILE A 18 -4.84 -5.07 10.50
CA ILE A 18 -4.20 -6.23 11.15
C ILE A 18 -3.24 -6.92 10.19
N PHE A 19 -3.66 -7.11 8.95
CA PHE A 19 -2.80 -7.72 7.93
C PHE A 19 -1.53 -6.88 7.70
N LEU A 20 -1.67 -5.57 7.51
CA LEU A 20 -0.53 -4.67 7.32
C LEU A 20 0.40 -4.65 8.54
N ALA A 21 -0.16 -4.71 9.77
CA ALA A 21 0.63 -4.77 10.98
C ALA A 21 1.46 -6.07 11.07
N LEU A 22 0.85 -7.22 10.81
CA LEU A 22 1.53 -8.52 10.81
C LEU A 22 2.60 -8.59 9.71
N ARG A 23 2.26 -8.18 8.50
CA ARG A 23 3.19 -8.23 7.36
C ARG A 23 4.37 -7.26 7.55
N SER A 24 4.12 -6.05 8.04
CA SER A 24 5.21 -5.12 8.34
C SER A 24 6.11 -5.61 9.46
N GLY A 25 5.56 -6.31 10.46
CA GLY A 25 6.34 -6.95 11.52
C GLY A 25 7.27 -8.05 11.00
N GLU A 26 6.79 -8.90 10.11
CA GLU A 26 7.60 -9.91 9.41
C GLU A 26 8.71 -9.27 8.60
N MET A 27 8.39 -8.27 7.77
CA MET A 27 9.38 -7.55 6.96
C MET A 27 10.43 -6.83 7.80
N VAL A 28 10.05 -6.28 8.97
CA VAL A 28 10.99 -5.68 9.93
C VAL A 28 11.94 -6.74 10.48
N ALA A 29 11.42 -7.93 10.84
CA ALA A 29 12.24 -8.99 11.38
C ALA A 29 13.31 -9.44 10.37
N ASP A 30 12.93 -9.65 9.12
CA ASP A 30 13.84 -10.02 8.04
C ASP A 30 14.91 -8.94 7.80
N ALA A 31 14.50 -7.66 7.76
CA ALA A 31 15.42 -6.55 7.55
C ALA A 31 16.42 -6.38 8.71
N VAL A 32 15.97 -6.61 9.96
CA VAL A 32 16.83 -6.56 11.15
C VAL A 32 17.80 -7.72 11.18
N ASP A 33 17.34 -8.94 10.87
CA ASP A 33 18.20 -10.13 10.82
C ASP A 33 19.32 -9.96 9.80
N SER A 34 18.99 -9.46 8.60
CA SER A 34 19.97 -9.13 7.57
C SER A 34 20.97 -8.07 8.03
N ALA A 35 20.48 -6.98 8.63
CA ALA A 35 21.33 -5.89 9.13
C ALA A 35 22.31 -6.34 10.22
N LEU A 36 21.85 -7.22 11.13
CA LEU A 36 22.70 -7.78 12.18
C LEU A 36 23.74 -8.76 11.60
N THR A 37 23.36 -9.54 10.61
CA THR A 37 24.26 -10.49 9.94
C THR A 37 25.36 -9.76 9.18
N ASP A 38 25.00 -8.69 8.48
CA ASP A 38 25.94 -7.87 7.68
C ASP A 38 26.76 -6.91 8.55
N GLY A 39 26.35 -6.68 9.80
CA GLY A 39 26.97 -5.72 10.70
C GLY A 39 26.73 -4.25 10.29
N ASP A 40 25.77 -4.00 9.42
CA ASP A 40 25.39 -2.66 8.95
C ASP A 40 24.01 -2.27 9.49
N LEU A 41 24.02 -1.33 10.45
CA LEU A 41 22.81 -0.75 11.06
C LEU A 41 22.48 0.65 10.53
N SER A 42 23.07 1.04 9.40
CA SER A 42 22.80 2.34 8.77
C SER A 42 21.38 2.41 8.24
N ALA A 43 20.85 3.62 8.05
CA ALA A 43 19.53 3.83 7.50
C ALA A 43 19.38 3.26 6.07
N GLY A 44 20.48 3.18 5.32
CA GLY A 44 20.50 2.61 3.97
C GLY A 44 20.10 1.14 3.93
N GLN A 45 20.50 0.36 4.94
CA GLN A 45 20.18 -1.08 5.04
C GLN A 45 18.67 -1.35 5.13
N PHE A 46 17.89 -0.36 5.57
CA PHE A 46 16.44 -0.48 5.74
C PHE A 46 15.63 0.20 4.63
N SER A 47 16.28 0.69 3.56
CA SER A 47 15.60 1.41 2.47
C SER A 47 14.62 0.49 1.73
N GLU A 48 15.03 -0.73 1.41
CA GLU A 48 14.21 -1.70 0.69
C GLU A 48 12.92 -2.03 1.47
N TYR A 49 13.02 -2.28 2.77
CA TYR A 49 11.86 -2.45 3.65
C TYR A 49 10.90 -1.27 3.54
N SER A 50 11.43 -0.04 3.63
CA SER A 50 10.60 1.17 3.59
C SER A 50 9.91 1.35 2.24
N GLU A 51 10.60 1.12 1.15
CA GLU A 51 10.07 1.24 -0.22
C GLU A 51 8.97 0.22 -0.48
N GLN A 52 9.19 -1.04 -0.13
CA GLN A 52 8.20 -2.11 -0.30
C GLN A 52 6.95 -1.84 0.53
N LEU A 53 7.11 -1.49 1.82
CA LEU A 53 5.98 -1.22 2.71
C LEU A 53 5.18 0.01 2.23
N CYS A 54 5.86 1.09 1.84
CA CYS A 54 5.21 2.27 1.26
C CYS A 54 4.40 1.91 0.00
N GLY A 55 4.96 1.10 -0.89
CA GLY A 55 4.29 0.65 -2.11
C GLY A 55 2.99 -0.10 -1.81
N GLY A 56 3.03 -1.05 -0.88
CA GLY A 56 1.85 -1.81 -0.45
C GLY A 56 0.78 -0.93 0.20
N ILE A 57 1.18 -0.01 1.08
CA ILE A 57 0.27 0.94 1.71
C ILE A 57 -0.37 1.88 0.68
N GLU A 58 0.40 2.37 -0.29
CA GLU A 58 -0.13 3.23 -1.36
C GLU A 58 -1.12 2.49 -2.25
N ALA A 59 -0.89 1.22 -2.58
CA ALA A 59 -1.85 0.41 -3.32
C ALA A 59 -3.19 0.31 -2.58
N MET A 60 -3.16 -0.04 -1.29
CA MET A 60 -4.37 -0.09 -0.47
C MET A 60 -5.03 1.29 -0.32
N ARG A 61 -4.25 2.35 -0.14
CA ARG A 61 -4.75 3.72 -0.03
C ARG A 61 -5.50 4.16 -1.29
N LYS A 62 -4.95 3.90 -2.47
CA LYS A 62 -5.61 4.18 -3.75
C LYS A 62 -6.96 3.46 -3.84
N LEU A 63 -7.02 2.19 -3.42
CA LEU A 63 -8.24 1.41 -3.45
C LEU A 63 -9.31 1.96 -2.48
N VAL A 64 -8.90 2.39 -1.28
CA VAL A 64 -9.78 3.04 -0.29
C VAL A 64 -10.38 4.34 -0.86
N TYR A 65 -9.56 5.17 -1.50
CA TYR A 65 -10.06 6.41 -2.12
C TYR A 65 -11.03 6.13 -3.26
N ALA A 66 -10.73 5.15 -4.13
CA ALA A 66 -11.65 4.73 -5.18
C ALA A 66 -12.98 4.23 -4.60
N PHE A 67 -12.95 3.46 -3.51
CA PHE A 67 -14.16 2.97 -2.85
C PHE A 67 -15.08 4.09 -2.35
N TYR A 68 -14.52 5.18 -1.84
CA TYR A 68 -15.29 6.33 -1.37
C TYR A 68 -15.73 7.29 -2.48
N ASP A 69 -15.21 7.14 -3.69
CA ASP A 69 -15.66 7.93 -4.84
C ASP A 69 -17.05 7.45 -5.28
N LYS A 70 -18.03 8.36 -5.24
CA LYS A 70 -19.42 8.07 -5.60
C LYS A 70 -19.62 7.67 -7.06
N SER A 71 -18.70 8.06 -7.93
CA SER A 71 -18.73 7.74 -9.36
C SER A 71 -18.16 6.35 -9.67
N PHE A 72 -17.42 5.75 -8.70
CA PHE A 72 -16.75 4.48 -8.88
C PHE A 72 -17.64 3.28 -8.53
N ASN A 73 -17.54 2.24 -9.32
CA ASN A 73 -18.20 0.96 -9.07
C ASN A 73 -17.33 -0.20 -9.56
N PHE A 74 -16.99 -1.12 -8.67
CA PHE A 74 -16.18 -2.31 -9.00
C PHE A 74 -16.81 -3.19 -10.08
N GLY A 75 -18.16 -3.28 -10.13
CA GLY A 75 -18.86 -4.00 -11.18
C GLY A 75 -18.57 -3.42 -12.55
N HIS A 76 -18.73 -2.10 -12.72
CA HIS A 76 -18.45 -1.41 -13.98
C HIS A 76 -16.96 -1.54 -14.39
N LEU A 77 -16.04 -1.51 -13.42
CA LEU A 77 -14.62 -1.74 -13.69
C LEU A 77 -14.40 -3.12 -14.29
N LEU A 78 -14.96 -4.17 -13.65
CA LEU A 78 -14.76 -5.56 -14.07
C LEU A 78 -15.56 -5.93 -15.32
N ASP A 79 -16.68 -5.25 -15.61
CA ASP A 79 -17.41 -5.40 -16.86
C ASP A 79 -16.57 -4.88 -18.05
N LYS A 80 -15.86 -3.76 -17.84
CA LYS A 80 -15.00 -3.16 -18.87
C LYS A 80 -13.64 -3.84 -18.98
N TYR A 81 -13.08 -4.28 -17.84
CA TYR A 81 -11.75 -4.88 -17.71
C TYR A 81 -11.79 -6.19 -16.93
N PRO A 82 -12.37 -7.27 -17.49
CA PRO A 82 -12.54 -8.55 -16.78
C PRO A 82 -11.21 -9.19 -16.36
N ASP A 83 -10.14 -8.94 -17.09
CA ASP A 83 -8.79 -9.46 -16.80
C ASP A 83 -8.18 -8.90 -15.51
N LEU A 84 -8.67 -7.75 -15.03
CA LEU A 84 -8.21 -7.12 -13.78
C LEU A 84 -8.83 -7.74 -12.52
N ARG A 85 -9.71 -8.75 -12.66
CA ARG A 85 -10.33 -9.43 -11.51
C ARG A 85 -9.29 -10.02 -10.56
N GLY A 86 -8.23 -10.62 -11.10
CA GLY A 86 -7.11 -11.17 -10.32
C GLY A 86 -6.40 -10.09 -9.52
N ASP A 87 -6.02 -8.99 -10.17
CA ASP A 87 -5.31 -7.87 -9.54
C ASP A 87 -6.15 -7.21 -8.46
N LEU A 88 -7.44 -6.99 -8.72
CA LEU A 88 -8.37 -6.46 -7.72
C LEU A 88 -8.50 -7.39 -6.52
N THR A 89 -8.62 -8.71 -6.76
CA THR A 89 -8.70 -9.70 -5.69
C THR A 89 -7.42 -9.69 -4.85
N ASP A 90 -6.25 -9.74 -5.50
CA ASP A 90 -4.95 -9.69 -4.82
C ASP A 90 -4.82 -8.43 -3.95
N CYS A 91 -5.20 -7.28 -4.48
CA CYS A 91 -5.17 -6.03 -3.73
C CYS A 91 -6.09 -6.08 -2.49
N LEU A 92 -7.30 -6.63 -2.63
CA LEU A 92 -8.28 -6.73 -1.54
C LEU A 92 -7.87 -7.72 -0.45
N ILE A 93 -7.24 -8.84 -0.81
CA ILE A 93 -6.77 -9.84 0.17
C ILE A 93 -5.42 -9.51 0.80
N GLY A 94 -4.81 -8.39 0.39
CA GLY A 94 -3.55 -7.91 0.97
C GLY A 94 -2.28 -8.43 0.30
N ASN A 95 -2.35 -9.06 -0.86
CA ASN A 95 -1.18 -9.40 -1.68
C ASN A 95 -0.65 -8.13 -2.39
N LEU A 96 -0.15 -7.16 -1.60
CA LEU A 96 0.09 -5.78 -2.00
C LEU A 96 1.49 -5.51 -2.58
N PHE A 97 2.41 -6.47 -2.45
CA PHE A 97 3.83 -6.26 -2.76
C PHE A 97 4.17 -6.71 -4.19
N ARG A 98 3.41 -6.19 -5.14
CA ARG A 98 3.57 -6.40 -6.58
C ARG A 98 3.11 -5.16 -7.36
N ASP A 99 3.33 -5.17 -8.66
CA ASP A 99 2.84 -4.10 -9.53
C ASP A 99 1.31 -4.15 -9.69
N PHE A 100 0.65 -3.01 -9.43
CA PHE A 100 -0.78 -2.78 -9.63
C PHE A 100 -1.05 -1.61 -10.58
N ASP A 101 -0.06 -1.10 -11.28
CA ASP A 101 -0.25 0.03 -12.19
C ASP A 101 -1.37 -0.21 -13.20
N PRO A 102 -1.50 -1.41 -13.84
CA PRO A 102 -2.61 -1.67 -14.76
C PRO A 102 -4.00 -1.55 -14.10
N LEU A 103 -4.13 -2.00 -12.85
CA LEU A 103 -5.38 -1.88 -12.09
C LEU A 103 -5.70 -0.41 -11.79
N PHE A 104 -4.72 0.35 -11.30
CA PHE A 104 -4.96 1.74 -10.91
C PHE A 104 -5.09 2.68 -12.09
N ASP A 105 -4.45 2.42 -13.22
CA ASP A 105 -4.67 3.13 -14.48
C ASP A 105 -6.10 2.94 -15.00
N ALA A 106 -6.66 1.73 -14.84
CA ALA A 106 -8.05 1.47 -15.17
C ALA A 106 -9.01 2.16 -14.20
N ILE A 107 -8.75 2.10 -12.89
CA ILE A 107 -9.57 2.76 -11.85
C ILE A 107 -9.57 4.28 -12.06
N ALA A 108 -8.44 4.88 -12.43
CA ALA A 108 -8.31 6.32 -12.66
C ALA A 108 -9.23 6.86 -13.79
N GLN A 109 -9.77 5.98 -14.63
CA GLN A 109 -10.77 6.36 -15.64
C GLN A 109 -12.18 6.59 -15.03
N PHE A 110 -12.40 6.14 -13.80
CA PHE A 110 -13.71 6.15 -13.13
C PHE A 110 -13.70 6.89 -11.79
N ALA A 111 -12.54 7.06 -11.16
CA ALA A 111 -12.39 7.65 -9.84
C ALA A 111 -11.14 8.54 -9.75
N ASP A 112 -11.20 9.52 -8.87
CA ASP A 112 -10.02 10.31 -8.50
C ASP A 112 -9.10 9.49 -7.59
N ILE A 113 -7.90 9.16 -8.11
CA ILE A 113 -6.86 8.47 -7.36
C ILE A 113 -5.90 9.50 -6.76
N PRO A 114 -5.63 9.45 -5.45
CA PRO A 114 -4.71 10.38 -4.81
C PRO A 114 -3.28 10.17 -5.30
N ARG A 115 -2.53 11.28 -5.37
CA ARG A 115 -1.09 11.20 -5.62
C ARG A 115 -0.39 10.46 -4.46
N PRO A 116 0.73 9.75 -4.73
CA PRO A 116 1.50 9.11 -3.68
C PRO A 116 1.90 10.09 -2.58
N LEU A 117 1.87 9.62 -1.33
CA LEU A 117 2.36 10.38 -0.19
C LEU A 117 3.89 10.40 -0.19
N THR A 118 4.47 11.50 0.30
CA THR A 118 5.90 11.57 0.57
C THR A 118 6.14 11.08 1.99
N TYR A 119 6.60 9.85 2.14
CA TYR A 119 6.93 9.28 3.44
C TYR A 119 8.26 9.85 3.95
N GLY A 120 8.33 10.16 5.26
CA GLY A 120 9.53 10.68 5.89
C GLY A 120 9.77 12.19 5.74
N GLY A 121 8.90 12.89 5.02
CA GLY A 121 8.94 14.36 4.94
C GLY A 121 8.05 15.03 6.00
N PRO A 122 8.33 16.32 6.35
CA PRO A 122 7.44 17.06 7.24
C PRO A 122 6.05 17.17 6.61
N GLN A 123 5.04 16.66 7.31
CA GLN A 123 3.65 16.81 6.88
C GLN A 123 3.30 18.31 6.90
N ARG A 124 3.16 18.93 5.73
CA ARG A 124 2.57 20.26 5.65
C ARG A 124 1.11 20.13 6.05
N LYS A 125 0.77 20.62 7.24
CA LYS A 125 -0.62 20.85 7.59
C LYS A 125 -1.17 21.87 6.60
N ASN A 126 -2.02 21.42 5.69
CA ASN A 126 -2.88 22.34 4.96
C ASN A 126 -3.91 22.84 5.99
N ILE A 127 -3.66 24.03 6.50
CA ILE A 127 -4.60 24.82 7.30
C ILE A 127 -5.46 25.60 6.31
#